data_6e71e61d543eb4ac402e997242747ace
#
_entry.id   6e71e61d543eb4ac402e997242747ace
#
_cell.length_a   1.000
_cell.length_b   1.000
_cell.length_c   1.000
_cell.angle_alpha   90.00
_cell.angle_beta   90.00
_cell.angle_gamma   90.00
#
_symmetry.space_group_name_H-M   'P 1'
#
loop_
_entity.id
_entity.type
_entity.pdbx_description
1 polymer ?
#
loop_
_entity_poly.entity_id
_entity_poly.type
_entity_poly.pdbx_seq_one_letter_code
_entity_poly.pdbx_strand_id
1 'polypeptide(L)'
;LESRNPADKTEIVATYPRSQVNDVDTAVASARKAYRSWRTVPAPARAEYIFRVGEILLQHKEELAQLISREMGKPLTEARGDVQEGIDCAFYSAGEGRRLFGQTTPSEMSNKFAMTVRMPIGVCALITPWNFPVAIPCWKAMPALVCGNTVILKPAEDTSACATKLIEIFQQAGLPPGVINLVHGVGEEAGKALVEHPNVDLVSFTGSSETGAFVGATCGRTHKRVCLEMGGKNAQIVMEDADLELALDGAVWGAFGTTGQRCTATSRLILHRDIKEKFTTMLYERTSKLRLGAGNDTDTDIGPIINEKQLQQVSKYLDIAREEGAKVLIGGEIASEGSLKNGYFFQPTILDRVTPDMRVAREEIFGPVVALIEVSSFEEAIAILNDSNYGLS
;
A
#
# COMPACT_ATOMS: atom_id res chain seq x y z
N LEU A 1 -7.08 -6.79 20.43
CA LEU A 1 -7.56 -6.79 19.05
C LEU A 1 -7.24 -8.13 18.41
N GLU A 2 -7.99 -8.46 17.36
CA GLU A 2 -7.82 -9.69 16.58
C GLU A 2 -7.68 -9.34 15.11
N SER A 3 -6.72 -9.96 14.40
CA SER A 3 -6.76 -10.05 12.96
C SER A 3 -7.42 -11.36 12.55
N ARG A 4 -8.23 -11.32 11.51
CA ARG A 4 -9.01 -12.46 11.04
C ARG A 4 -8.75 -12.72 9.56
N ASN A 5 -8.88 -13.98 9.18
CA ASN A 5 -8.78 -14.36 7.79
C ASN A 5 -9.99 -13.82 7.00
N PRO A 6 -9.80 -12.92 6.02
CA PRO A 6 -10.92 -12.37 5.26
C PRO A 6 -11.62 -13.40 4.36
N ALA A 7 -10.98 -14.54 4.08
CA ALA A 7 -11.60 -15.65 3.36
C ALA A 7 -12.47 -16.55 4.28
N ASP A 8 -12.17 -16.55 5.58
CA ASP A 8 -12.95 -17.26 6.61
C ASP A 8 -13.00 -16.44 7.91
N LYS A 9 -14.05 -15.66 8.10
CA LYS A 9 -14.29 -14.77 9.25
C LYS A 9 -14.23 -15.48 10.61
N THR A 10 -14.32 -16.78 10.65
CA THR A 10 -14.24 -17.57 11.89
C THR A 10 -12.81 -17.86 12.32
N GLU A 11 -11.85 -17.77 11.39
CA GLU A 11 -10.43 -17.98 11.67
C GLU A 11 -9.79 -16.70 12.25
N ILE A 12 -9.31 -16.79 13.49
CA ILE A 12 -8.44 -15.77 14.09
C ILE A 12 -7.01 -16.09 13.69
N VAL A 13 -6.36 -15.18 12.97
CA VAL A 13 -4.96 -15.33 12.55
C VAL A 13 -4.02 -14.97 13.68
N ALA A 14 -4.31 -13.86 14.40
CA ALA A 14 -3.51 -13.41 15.52
C ALA A 14 -4.33 -12.54 16.49
N THR A 15 -3.84 -12.46 17.74
CA THR A 15 -4.30 -11.50 18.74
C THR A 15 -3.15 -10.60 19.17
N TYR A 16 -3.44 -9.33 19.43
CA TYR A 16 -2.42 -8.33 19.75
C TYR A 16 -3.00 -7.23 20.66
N PRO A 17 -2.14 -6.48 21.38
CA PRO A 17 -2.60 -5.42 22.28
C PRO A 17 -3.25 -4.27 21.51
N ARG A 18 -4.22 -3.62 22.12
CA ARG A 18 -4.74 -2.32 21.67
C ARG A 18 -3.96 -1.24 22.40
N SER A 19 -2.86 -0.80 21.79
CA SER A 19 -2.00 0.21 22.37
C SER A 19 -2.70 1.55 22.56
N GLN A 20 -2.44 2.16 23.68
CA GLN A 20 -2.95 3.46 24.09
C GLN A 20 -1.84 4.53 24.03
N VAL A 21 -2.15 5.76 24.38
CA VAL A 21 -1.20 6.89 24.37
C VAL A 21 0.07 6.57 25.16
N ASN A 22 -0.04 5.96 26.34
CA ASN A 22 1.12 5.60 27.17
C ASN A 22 2.07 4.59 26.51
N ASP A 23 1.53 3.67 25.68
CA ASP A 23 2.35 2.73 24.92
C ASP A 23 3.10 3.45 23.80
N VAL A 24 2.45 4.41 23.15
CA VAL A 24 3.06 5.29 22.15
C VAL A 24 4.19 6.12 22.81
N ASP A 25 3.95 6.74 23.96
CA ASP A 25 4.95 7.50 24.71
C ASP A 25 6.18 6.63 25.02
N THR A 26 5.95 5.39 25.45
CA THR A 26 7.01 4.41 25.74
C THR A 26 7.83 4.07 24.50
N ALA A 27 7.18 3.81 23.37
CA ALA A 27 7.83 3.52 22.10
C ALA A 27 8.65 4.72 21.59
N VAL A 28 8.10 5.93 21.69
CA VAL A 28 8.80 7.17 21.31
C VAL A 28 9.99 7.44 22.19
N ALA A 29 9.87 7.24 23.51
CA ALA A 29 10.99 7.40 24.45
C ALA A 29 12.11 6.38 24.15
N SER A 30 11.76 5.12 23.85
CA SER A 30 12.68 4.07 23.40
C SER A 30 13.44 4.48 22.14
N ALA A 31 12.70 4.89 21.10
CA ALA A 31 13.25 5.35 19.82
C ALA A 31 14.18 6.56 20.02
N ARG A 32 13.76 7.55 20.82
CA ARG A 32 14.55 8.76 21.11
C ARG A 32 15.85 8.44 21.87
N LYS A 33 15.82 7.48 22.77
CA LYS A 33 17.02 6.99 23.46
C LYS A 33 17.98 6.31 22.49
N ALA A 34 17.48 5.38 21.66
CA ALA A 34 18.29 4.66 20.69
C ALA A 34 18.87 5.58 19.61
N TYR A 35 18.14 6.62 19.19
CA TYR A 35 18.60 7.59 18.21
C TYR A 35 19.93 8.22 18.54
N ARG A 36 20.23 8.47 19.83
CA ARG A 36 21.49 9.12 20.26
C ARG A 36 22.72 8.36 19.82
N SER A 37 22.71 7.03 19.89
CA SER A 37 23.80 6.16 19.46
C SER A 37 23.69 5.76 18.00
N TRP A 38 22.47 5.43 17.51
CA TRP A 38 22.26 4.96 16.16
C TRP A 38 22.67 5.99 15.09
N ARG A 39 22.38 7.26 15.29
CA ARG A 39 22.75 8.36 14.39
C ARG A 39 24.26 8.49 14.16
N THR A 40 25.07 8.04 15.11
CA THR A 40 26.54 8.12 15.05
C THR A 40 27.19 6.87 14.46
N VAL A 41 26.45 5.79 14.29
CA VAL A 41 26.93 4.60 13.55
C VAL A 41 27.15 4.99 12.11
N PRO A 42 28.32 4.71 11.50
CA PRO A 42 28.56 5.01 10.08
C PRO A 42 27.49 4.39 9.17
N ALA A 43 27.07 5.12 8.13
CA ALA A 43 26.01 4.64 7.23
C ALA A 43 26.31 3.27 6.59
N PRO A 44 27.54 2.94 6.16
CA PRO A 44 27.86 1.60 5.70
C PRO A 44 27.61 0.50 6.76
N ALA A 45 27.93 0.78 8.02
CA ALA A 45 27.70 -0.19 9.11
C ALA A 45 26.20 -0.36 9.41
N ARG A 46 25.39 0.71 9.32
CA ARG A 46 23.93 0.59 9.41
C ARG A 46 23.35 -0.23 8.25
N ALA A 47 23.92 -0.04 7.05
CA ALA A 47 23.52 -0.77 5.85
C ALA A 47 23.74 -2.30 5.96
N GLU A 48 24.78 -2.74 6.70
CA GLU A 48 25.03 -4.16 6.93
C GLU A 48 23.91 -4.85 7.72
N TYR A 49 23.25 -4.13 8.64
CA TYR A 49 22.04 -4.65 9.30
C TYR A 49 20.90 -4.86 8.31
N ILE A 50 20.69 -3.88 7.42
CA ILE A 50 19.60 -3.95 6.42
C ILE A 50 19.89 -5.03 5.37
N PHE A 51 21.17 -5.23 5.00
CA PHE A 51 21.55 -6.34 4.14
C PHE A 51 21.17 -7.69 4.76
N ARG A 52 21.49 -7.90 6.05
CA ARG A 52 21.09 -9.12 6.78
C ARG A 52 19.57 -9.26 6.89
N VAL A 53 18.82 -8.15 7.03
CA VAL A 53 17.35 -8.19 6.96
C VAL A 53 16.89 -8.77 5.62
N GLY A 54 17.48 -8.34 4.50
CA GLY A 54 17.18 -8.87 3.18
C GLY A 54 17.44 -10.38 3.05
N GLU A 55 18.58 -10.85 3.58
CA GLU A 55 18.93 -12.28 3.59
C GLU A 55 17.94 -13.12 4.42
N ILE A 56 17.52 -12.60 5.59
CA ILE A 56 16.55 -13.30 6.46
C ILE A 56 15.15 -13.25 5.84
N LEU A 57 14.74 -12.14 5.24
CA LEU A 57 13.48 -12.04 4.49
C LEU A 57 13.41 -13.08 3.36
N LEU A 58 14.53 -13.28 2.64
CA LEU A 58 14.61 -14.28 1.59
C LEU A 58 14.40 -15.70 2.12
N GLN A 59 14.95 -16.02 3.31
CA GLN A 59 14.77 -17.32 3.97
C GLN A 59 13.32 -17.54 4.45
N HIS A 60 12.63 -16.48 4.88
CA HIS A 60 11.24 -16.52 5.36
C HIS A 60 10.21 -16.15 4.30
N LYS A 61 10.60 -16.05 3.02
CA LYS A 61 9.71 -15.55 1.96
C LYS A 61 8.38 -16.30 1.88
N GLU A 62 8.44 -17.64 1.87
CA GLU A 62 7.23 -18.45 1.74
C GLU A 62 6.35 -18.40 3.00
N GLU A 63 6.94 -18.40 4.19
CA GLU A 63 6.23 -18.25 5.47
C GLU A 63 5.46 -16.92 5.53
N LEU A 64 6.14 -15.83 5.15
CA LEU A 64 5.51 -14.51 5.09
C LEU A 64 4.41 -14.44 4.02
N ALA A 65 4.63 -15.02 2.83
CA ALA A 65 3.64 -15.03 1.78
C ALA A 65 2.36 -15.77 2.21
N GLN A 66 2.49 -16.92 2.88
CA GLN A 66 1.35 -17.64 3.45
C GLN A 66 0.64 -16.84 4.55
N LEU A 67 1.39 -16.13 5.39
CA LEU A 67 0.82 -15.26 6.42
C LEU A 67 0.05 -14.10 5.79
N ILE A 68 0.59 -13.45 4.76
CA ILE A 68 -0.08 -12.40 4.00
C ILE A 68 -1.40 -12.92 3.39
N SER A 69 -1.37 -14.08 2.73
CA SER A 69 -2.58 -14.69 2.17
C SER A 69 -3.65 -14.94 3.22
N ARG A 70 -3.27 -15.39 4.43
CA ARG A 70 -4.21 -15.63 5.53
C ARG A 70 -4.73 -14.36 6.16
N GLU A 71 -3.90 -13.34 6.32
CA GLU A 71 -4.25 -12.13 7.07
C GLU A 71 -4.86 -11.03 6.19
N MET A 72 -4.41 -10.92 4.93
CA MET A 72 -4.88 -9.92 3.97
C MET A 72 -5.79 -10.51 2.88
N GLY A 73 -5.64 -11.79 2.57
CA GLY A 73 -6.49 -12.50 1.61
C GLY A 73 -6.00 -12.54 0.17
N LYS A 74 -4.90 -11.85 -0.20
CA LYS A 74 -4.42 -11.88 -1.59
C LYS A 74 -3.94 -13.26 -2.01
N PRO A 75 -4.03 -13.63 -3.33
CA PRO A 75 -3.50 -14.86 -3.85
C PRO A 75 -2.02 -15.05 -3.52
N LEU A 76 -1.59 -16.28 -3.28
CA LEU A 76 -0.24 -16.60 -2.81
C LEU A 76 0.85 -16.11 -3.78
N THR A 77 0.58 -16.09 -5.09
CA THR A 77 1.49 -15.54 -6.09
C THR A 77 1.74 -14.04 -5.87
N GLU A 78 0.70 -13.28 -5.56
CA GLU A 78 0.81 -11.85 -5.27
C GLU A 78 1.41 -11.59 -3.87
N ALA A 79 1.11 -12.45 -2.90
CA ALA A 79 1.73 -12.39 -1.58
C ALA A 79 3.25 -12.63 -1.64
N ARG A 80 3.71 -13.54 -2.49
CA ARG A 80 5.15 -13.73 -2.78
C ARG A 80 5.78 -12.51 -3.43
N GLY A 81 5.02 -11.78 -4.27
CA GLY A 81 5.43 -10.50 -4.85
C GLY A 81 5.64 -9.43 -3.79
N ASP A 82 4.69 -9.28 -2.87
CA ASP A 82 4.77 -8.34 -1.74
C ASP A 82 6.05 -8.57 -0.91
N VAL A 83 6.35 -9.82 -0.55
CA VAL A 83 7.58 -10.15 0.18
C VAL A 83 8.82 -9.88 -0.67
N GLN A 84 8.78 -10.18 -1.99
CA GLN A 84 9.90 -9.92 -2.90
C GLN A 84 10.24 -8.43 -2.95
N GLU A 85 9.24 -7.56 -3.04
CA GLU A 85 9.47 -6.11 -3.00
C GLU A 85 10.14 -5.65 -1.69
N GLY A 86 9.77 -6.27 -0.57
CA GLY A 86 10.46 -6.04 0.70
C GLY A 86 11.94 -6.46 0.66
N ILE A 87 12.25 -7.62 0.05
CA ILE A 87 13.61 -8.13 -0.13
C ILE A 87 14.42 -7.18 -1.02
N ASP A 88 13.86 -6.79 -2.17
CA ASP A 88 14.53 -5.92 -3.13
C ASP A 88 14.79 -4.53 -2.52
N CYS A 89 13.84 -4.00 -1.75
CA CYS A 89 14.02 -2.77 -1.00
C CYS A 89 15.16 -2.87 0.04
N ALA A 90 15.32 -4.02 0.70
CA ALA A 90 16.40 -4.23 1.65
C ALA A 90 17.76 -4.13 0.96
N PHE A 91 17.97 -4.87 -0.12
CA PHE A 91 19.23 -4.85 -0.85
C PHE A 91 19.52 -3.50 -1.50
N TYR A 92 18.50 -2.87 -2.08
CA TYR A 92 18.62 -1.52 -2.62
C TYR A 92 19.04 -0.50 -1.54
N SER A 93 18.32 -0.47 -0.42
CA SER A 93 18.59 0.46 0.68
C SER A 93 19.96 0.23 1.33
N ALA A 94 20.37 -1.04 1.47
CA ALA A 94 21.70 -1.38 1.96
C ALA A 94 22.80 -0.83 1.03
N GLY A 95 22.60 -0.93 -0.30
CA GLY A 95 23.50 -0.32 -1.28
C GLY A 95 23.64 1.19 -1.13
N GLU A 96 22.54 1.88 -0.80
CA GLU A 96 22.52 3.34 -0.61
C GLU A 96 23.33 3.80 0.63
N GLY A 97 23.57 2.93 1.62
CA GLY A 97 24.39 3.27 2.78
C GLY A 97 25.83 3.72 2.44
N ARG A 98 26.33 3.38 1.25
CA ARG A 98 27.63 3.85 0.73
C ARG A 98 27.50 5.02 -0.24
N ARG A 99 26.28 5.50 -0.54
CA ARG A 99 25.99 6.56 -1.52
C ARG A 99 25.26 7.77 -0.91
N LEU A 100 25.33 7.95 0.40
CA LEU A 100 24.79 9.14 1.07
C LEU A 100 25.73 10.35 0.87
N PHE A 101 25.93 10.73 -0.39
CA PHE A 101 26.85 11.79 -0.77
C PHE A 101 26.37 13.17 -0.32
N GLY A 102 27.35 14.05 -0.01
CA GLY A 102 27.18 15.49 0.06
C GLY A 102 27.78 16.17 -1.17
N GLN A 103 27.72 17.48 -1.16
CA GLN A 103 28.31 18.34 -2.21
C GLN A 103 29.27 19.33 -1.58
N THR A 104 30.34 19.68 -2.29
CA THR A 104 31.20 20.79 -1.93
C THR A 104 30.98 21.91 -2.92
N THR A 105 31.02 23.14 -2.46
CA THR A 105 30.84 24.33 -3.30
C THR A 105 31.86 25.42 -2.94
N PRO A 106 32.34 26.24 -3.89
CA PRO A 106 33.16 27.38 -3.61
C PRO A 106 32.45 28.37 -2.69
N SER A 107 33.19 29.05 -1.84
CA SER A 107 32.69 30.16 -1.01
C SER A 107 33.19 31.50 -1.60
N GLU A 108 32.36 32.52 -1.57
CA GLU A 108 32.74 33.90 -1.85
C GLU A 108 33.70 34.48 -0.82
N MET A 109 33.70 33.88 0.38
CA MET A 109 34.55 34.31 1.48
C MET A 109 35.89 33.58 1.44
N SER A 110 36.99 34.32 1.59
CA SER A 110 38.31 33.74 1.82
C SER A 110 38.33 32.95 3.14
N ASN A 111 39.06 31.85 3.18
CA ASN A 111 39.18 30.97 4.34
C ASN A 111 37.87 30.27 4.77
N LYS A 112 36.91 30.10 3.85
CA LYS A 112 35.69 29.32 4.04
C LYS A 112 35.67 28.09 3.14
N PHE A 113 35.28 26.97 3.70
CA PHE A 113 34.96 25.75 2.97
C PHE A 113 33.47 25.48 3.14
N ALA A 114 32.73 25.31 2.06
CA ALA A 114 31.32 25.07 2.07
C ALA A 114 31.02 23.65 1.58
N MET A 115 30.23 22.89 2.35
CA MET A 115 29.78 21.57 1.99
C MET A 115 28.38 21.28 2.53
N THR A 116 27.67 20.37 1.88
CA THR A 116 26.45 19.75 2.41
C THR A 116 26.77 18.38 3.00
N VAL A 117 26.08 18.00 4.06
CA VAL A 117 26.19 16.68 4.69
C VAL A 117 24.77 16.16 4.90
N ARG A 118 24.53 14.91 4.52
CA ARG A 118 23.25 14.25 4.80
C ARG A 118 23.20 13.84 6.26
N MET A 119 22.17 14.29 6.98
CA MET A 119 21.97 14.03 8.39
C MET A 119 20.62 13.34 8.63
N PRO A 120 20.52 12.44 9.62
CA PRO A 120 19.24 11.87 10.00
C PRO A 120 18.30 12.95 10.55
N ILE A 121 17.01 12.75 10.33
CA ILE A 121 15.95 13.67 10.80
C ILE A 121 15.66 13.44 12.28
N GLY A 122 15.59 12.18 12.73
CA GLY A 122 15.27 11.85 14.12
C GLY A 122 14.44 10.59 14.28
N VAL A 123 13.35 10.69 15.05
CA VAL A 123 12.37 9.64 15.25
C VAL A 123 11.31 9.72 14.16
N CYS A 124 11.15 8.64 13.41
CA CYS A 124 10.19 8.53 12.31
C CYS A 124 9.01 7.63 12.73
N ALA A 125 7.80 8.15 12.69
CA ALA A 125 6.59 7.36 12.79
C ALA A 125 6.18 6.89 11.40
N LEU A 126 6.06 5.58 11.21
CA LEU A 126 5.65 4.93 9.97
C LEU A 126 4.25 4.33 10.19
N ILE A 127 3.26 4.87 9.49
CA ILE A 127 1.87 4.40 9.56
C ILE A 127 1.54 3.77 8.22
N THR A 128 1.25 2.47 8.23
CA THR A 128 1.13 1.66 7.01
C THR A 128 -0.24 1.01 6.89
N PRO A 129 -0.76 0.87 5.66
CA PRO A 129 -2.02 0.20 5.39
C PRO A 129 -1.87 -1.32 5.38
N TRP A 130 -2.98 -1.99 5.14
CA TRP A 130 -3.10 -3.44 5.16
C TRP A 130 -2.82 -4.12 3.81
N ASN A 131 -2.87 -3.40 2.68
CA ASN A 131 -2.86 -4.01 1.35
C ASN A 131 -1.49 -4.54 0.88
N PHE A 132 -0.39 -3.97 1.39
CA PHE A 132 0.99 -4.47 1.20
C PHE A 132 1.70 -4.50 2.56
N PRO A 133 1.38 -5.50 3.42
CA PRO A 133 1.77 -5.48 4.84
C PRO A 133 3.26 -5.77 5.08
N VAL A 134 4.02 -6.17 4.06
CA VAL A 134 5.47 -6.35 4.12
C VAL A 134 6.18 -5.29 3.29
N ALA A 135 5.80 -5.09 2.03
CA ALA A 135 6.48 -4.15 1.14
C ALA A 135 6.44 -2.70 1.66
N ILE A 136 5.26 -2.18 1.99
CA ILE A 136 5.13 -0.77 2.41
C ILE A 136 5.89 -0.48 3.73
N PRO A 137 5.83 -1.29 4.78
CA PRO A 137 6.71 -1.13 5.92
C PRO A 137 8.20 -1.14 5.57
N CYS A 138 8.62 -2.03 4.66
CA CYS A 138 10.01 -2.10 4.19
C CYS A 138 10.43 -0.84 3.44
N TRP A 139 9.62 -0.35 2.49
CA TRP A 139 9.90 0.88 1.73
C TRP A 139 10.08 2.11 2.60
N LYS A 140 9.47 2.13 3.78
CA LYS A 140 9.57 3.23 4.75
C LYS A 140 10.67 3.01 5.77
N ALA A 141 10.77 1.82 6.36
CA ALA A 141 11.68 1.54 7.47
C ALA A 141 13.14 1.44 7.00
N MET A 142 13.41 0.72 5.92
CA MET A 142 14.79 0.44 5.51
C MET A 142 15.58 1.71 5.13
N PRO A 143 15.09 2.59 4.25
CA PRO A 143 15.80 3.83 3.97
C PRO A 143 15.90 4.76 5.18
N ALA A 144 14.86 4.81 6.05
CA ALA A 144 14.92 5.60 7.27
C ALA A 144 16.04 5.13 8.19
N LEU A 145 16.17 3.81 8.40
CA LEU A 145 17.19 3.20 9.23
C LEU A 145 18.60 3.39 8.68
N VAL A 146 18.82 3.17 7.38
CA VAL A 146 20.11 3.38 6.72
C VAL A 146 20.54 4.84 6.83
N CYS A 147 19.61 5.79 6.71
CA CYS A 147 19.88 7.22 6.92
C CYS A 147 20.16 7.60 8.38
N GLY A 148 20.03 6.68 9.34
CA GLY A 148 20.38 6.92 10.75
C GLY A 148 19.21 7.40 11.61
N ASN A 149 17.99 7.32 11.11
CA ASN A 149 16.77 7.57 11.89
C ASN A 149 16.41 6.34 12.74
N THR A 150 15.63 6.54 13.77
CA THR A 150 14.93 5.47 14.48
C THR A 150 13.47 5.46 14.09
N VAL A 151 12.84 4.30 14.18
CA VAL A 151 11.54 4.03 13.57
C VAL A 151 10.55 3.52 14.61
N ILE A 152 9.31 3.98 14.52
CA ILE A 152 8.14 3.41 15.18
C ILE A 152 7.16 3.02 14.09
N LEU A 153 6.95 1.72 13.89
CA LEU A 153 5.99 1.17 12.94
C LEU A 153 4.63 1.00 13.61
N LYS A 154 3.60 1.60 13.04
CA LYS A 154 2.20 1.32 13.35
C LYS A 154 1.52 0.72 12.11
N PRO A 155 1.35 -0.60 12.05
CA PRO A 155 0.65 -1.26 10.95
C PRO A 155 -0.86 -1.04 11.04
N ALA A 156 -1.58 -1.34 9.95
CA ALA A 156 -3.02 -1.50 10.01
C ALA A 156 -3.41 -2.64 10.97
N GLU A 157 -4.52 -2.49 11.64
CA GLU A 157 -5.05 -3.48 12.57
C GLU A 157 -5.37 -4.82 11.90
N ASP A 158 -5.74 -4.79 10.63
CA ASP A 158 -6.08 -5.99 9.86
C ASP A 158 -4.86 -6.88 9.54
N THR A 159 -3.61 -6.33 9.57
CA THR A 159 -2.39 -7.05 9.16
C THR A 159 -1.26 -6.96 10.18
N SER A 160 -1.61 -7.09 11.44
CA SER A 160 -0.68 -6.96 12.57
C SER A 160 0.28 -8.14 12.73
N ALA A 161 -0.11 -9.36 12.33
CA ALA A 161 0.77 -10.52 12.40
C ALA A 161 1.93 -10.41 11.39
N CYS A 162 1.65 -9.94 10.18
CA CYS A 162 2.69 -9.66 9.18
C CYS A 162 3.72 -8.66 9.71
N ALA A 163 3.26 -7.57 10.34
CA ALA A 163 4.15 -6.58 10.92
C ALA A 163 4.96 -7.12 12.10
N THR A 164 4.36 -7.95 12.96
CA THR A 164 5.06 -8.62 14.06
C THR A 164 6.19 -9.50 13.53
N LYS A 165 5.89 -10.35 12.54
CA LYS A 165 6.88 -11.22 11.92
C LYS A 165 8.01 -10.42 11.25
N LEU A 166 7.68 -9.30 10.60
CA LEU A 166 8.68 -8.41 10.03
C LEU A 166 9.62 -7.84 11.12
N ILE A 167 9.10 -7.40 12.26
CA ILE A 167 9.92 -6.89 13.37
C ILE A 167 10.80 -7.98 13.97
N GLU A 168 10.33 -9.23 14.08
CA GLU A 168 11.15 -10.37 14.49
C GLU A 168 12.36 -10.56 13.54
N ILE A 169 12.17 -10.39 12.24
CA ILE A 169 13.25 -10.46 11.24
C ILE A 169 14.28 -9.33 11.47
N PHE A 170 13.85 -8.11 11.74
CA PHE A 170 14.77 -7.03 12.10
C PHE A 170 15.55 -7.33 13.38
N GLN A 171 14.93 -7.96 14.38
CA GLN A 171 15.60 -8.41 15.61
C GLN A 171 16.62 -9.52 15.34
N GLN A 172 16.27 -10.51 14.52
CA GLN A 172 17.17 -11.59 14.09
C GLN A 172 18.39 -11.04 13.32
N ALA A 173 18.22 -9.99 12.53
CA ALA A 173 19.32 -9.29 11.86
C ALA A 173 20.25 -8.54 12.83
N GLY A 174 19.90 -8.48 14.12
CA GLY A 174 20.71 -7.90 15.18
C GLY A 174 20.59 -6.39 15.32
N LEU A 175 19.50 -5.77 14.83
CA LEU A 175 19.29 -4.34 15.06
C LEU A 175 19.28 -4.03 16.58
N PRO A 176 19.96 -2.96 17.03
CA PRO A 176 19.97 -2.60 18.43
C PRO A 176 18.56 -2.29 18.97
N PRO A 177 18.27 -2.63 20.24
CA PRO A 177 16.98 -2.33 20.87
C PRO A 177 16.61 -0.84 20.75
N GLY A 178 15.36 -0.57 20.40
CA GLY A 178 14.81 0.79 20.25
C GLY A 178 15.08 1.46 18.90
N VAL A 179 15.93 0.88 18.03
CA VAL A 179 16.19 1.42 16.68
C VAL A 179 14.95 1.25 15.80
N ILE A 180 14.24 0.13 15.93
CA ILE A 180 12.90 -0.07 15.39
C ILE A 180 11.96 -0.53 16.52
N ASN A 181 10.74 0.01 16.54
CA ASN A 181 9.71 -0.27 17.53
C ASN A 181 8.39 -0.56 16.83
N LEU A 182 7.56 -1.40 17.41
CA LEU A 182 6.24 -1.75 16.91
C LEU A 182 5.18 -1.28 17.89
N VAL A 183 4.16 -0.60 17.37
CA VAL A 183 2.98 -0.18 18.15
C VAL A 183 1.75 -0.68 17.40
N HIS A 184 1.08 -1.67 17.96
CA HIS A 184 -0.23 -2.12 17.47
C HIS A 184 -1.33 -1.16 17.89
N GLY A 185 -2.50 -1.28 17.29
CA GLY A 185 -3.66 -0.48 17.68
C GLY A 185 -4.36 0.19 16.50
N VAL A 186 -5.50 0.77 16.80
CA VAL A 186 -6.35 1.42 15.78
C VAL A 186 -5.81 2.80 15.40
N GLY A 187 -6.15 3.23 14.17
CA GLY A 187 -5.67 4.49 13.60
C GLY A 187 -6.02 5.71 14.43
N GLU A 188 -7.26 5.76 14.94
CA GLU A 188 -7.82 6.87 15.71
C GLU A 188 -7.20 7.04 17.11
N GLU A 189 -6.57 6.00 17.64
CA GLU A 189 -5.91 6.01 18.95
C GLU A 189 -4.39 6.08 18.80
N ALA A 190 -3.74 4.95 18.56
CA ALA A 190 -2.28 4.86 18.45
C ALA A 190 -1.71 5.65 17.27
N GLY A 191 -2.40 5.61 16.10
CA GLY A 191 -1.99 6.38 14.93
C GLY A 191 -2.03 7.86 15.16
N LYS A 192 -3.15 8.38 15.68
CA LYS A 192 -3.32 9.78 16.03
C LYS A 192 -2.30 10.24 17.08
N ALA A 193 -2.09 9.44 18.15
CA ALA A 193 -1.11 9.74 19.18
C ALA A 193 0.31 9.88 18.60
N LEU A 194 0.72 9.01 17.67
CA LEU A 194 2.02 9.12 16.98
C LEU A 194 2.13 10.39 16.15
N VAL A 195 1.09 10.74 15.39
CA VAL A 195 1.09 11.94 14.54
C VAL A 195 1.20 13.22 15.38
N GLU A 196 0.51 13.27 16.52
CA GLU A 196 0.48 14.42 17.42
C GLU A 196 1.68 14.49 18.37
N HIS A 197 2.43 13.39 18.57
CA HIS A 197 3.47 13.30 19.60
C HIS A 197 4.62 14.29 19.39
N PRO A 198 4.97 15.14 20.37
CA PRO A 198 5.95 16.21 20.17
C PRO A 198 7.38 15.74 19.87
N ASN A 199 7.73 14.53 20.28
CA ASN A 199 9.06 13.93 20.07
C ASN A 199 9.13 13.02 18.83
N VAL A 200 8.16 13.05 17.94
CA VAL A 200 8.22 12.48 16.58
C VAL A 200 8.61 13.60 15.63
N ASP A 201 9.66 13.39 14.83
CA ASP A 201 10.24 14.41 13.95
C ASP A 201 9.74 14.29 12.51
N LEU A 202 9.36 13.08 12.10
CA LEU A 202 8.83 12.78 10.78
C LEU A 202 7.67 11.77 10.88
N VAL A 203 6.62 12.00 10.11
CA VAL A 203 5.55 11.02 9.89
C VAL A 203 5.58 10.60 8.42
N SER A 204 5.72 9.30 8.17
CA SER A 204 5.52 8.71 6.84
C SER A 204 4.24 7.87 6.89
N PHE A 205 3.24 8.36 6.19
CA PHE A 205 1.90 7.79 6.15
C PHE A 205 1.62 7.17 4.77
N THR A 206 0.94 6.04 4.75
CA THR A 206 0.26 5.52 3.56
C THR A 206 -1.14 5.08 3.96
N GLY A 207 -2.15 5.54 3.23
CA GLY A 207 -3.56 5.23 3.49
C GLY A 207 -4.52 6.11 2.70
N SER A 208 -5.72 6.35 3.22
CA SER A 208 -6.74 7.14 2.53
C SER A 208 -6.36 8.63 2.42
N SER A 209 -6.84 9.30 1.36
CA SER A 209 -6.62 10.74 1.16
C SER A 209 -7.21 11.59 2.30
N GLU A 210 -8.34 11.17 2.88
CA GLU A 210 -8.96 11.85 4.02
C GLU A 210 -8.05 11.83 5.26
N THR A 211 -7.54 10.65 5.62
CA THR A 211 -6.61 10.51 6.75
C THR A 211 -5.29 11.22 6.45
N GLY A 212 -4.79 11.15 5.21
CA GLY A 212 -3.58 11.87 4.78
C GLY A 212 -3.71 13.38 4.93
N ALA A 213 -4.88 13.96 4.63
CA ALA A 213 -5.16 15.38 4.84
C ALA A 213 -5.06 15.76 6.34
N PHE A 214 -5.62 14.94 7.23
CA PHE A 214 -5.51 15.14 8.68
C PHE A 214 -4.03 15.07 9.13
N VAL A 215 -3.30 14.05 8.69
CA VAL A 215 -1.86 13.87 9.02
C VAL A 215 -1.05 15.07 8.54
N GLY A 216 -1.25 15.49 7.28
CA GLY A 216 -0.56 16.64 6.70
C GLY A 216 -0.82 17.94 7.44
N ALA A 217 -2.09 18.23 7.75
CA ALA A 217 -2.49 19.40 8.51
C ALA A 217 -1.88 19.41 9.93
N THR A 218 -1.86 18.26 10.60
CA THR A 218 -1.32 18.14 11.96
C THR A 218 0.20 18.31 11.96
N CYS A 219 0.91 17.67 11.03
CA CYS A 219 2.35 17.83 10.87
C CYS A 219 2.73 19.28 10.51
N GLY A 220 1.96 19.94 9.63
CA GLY A 220 2.18 21.33 9.25
C GLY A 220 2.10 22.29 10.43
N ARG A 221 1.11 22.13 11.30
CA ARG A 221 0.96 22.96 12.51
C ARG A 221 2.14 22.85 13.49
N THR A 222 2.83 21.73 13.50
CA THR A 222 3.93 21.44 14.43
C THR A 222 5.30 21.44 13.77
N HIS A 223 5.38 21.83 12.49
CA HIS A 223 6.59 21.84 11.67
C HIS A 223 7.29 20.48 11.56
N LYS A 224 6.56 19.37 11.75
CA LYS A 224 7.07 18.01 11.50
C LYS A 224 7.21 17.78 10.00
N ARG A 225 8.21 17.04 9.62
CA ARG A 225 8.30 16.53 8.26
C ARG A 225 7.22 15.47 8.03
N VAL A 226 6.65 15.46 6.83
CA VAL A 226 5.60 14.51 6.46
C VAL A 226 5.84 13.99 5.05
N CYS A 227 5.66 12.68 4.87
CA CYS A 227 5.58 12.01 3.58
C CYS A 227 4.21 11.34 3.51
N LEU A 228 3.43 11.63 2.48
CA LEU A 228 2.08 11.14 2.31
C LEU A 228 2.00 10.35 1.00
N GLU A 229 1.64 9.07 1.12
CA GLU A 229 1.26 8.20 0.02
C GLU A 229 -0.23 7.87 0.20
N MET A 230 -1.04 8.16 -0.80
CA MET A 230 -2.50 8.11 -0.67
C MET A 230 -3.12 7.34 -1.83
N GLY A 231 -4.42 7.47 -1.99
CA GLY A 231 -5.19 6.79 -3.02
C GLY A 231 -4.88 7.23 -4.45
N GLY A 232 -5.46 6.49 -5.39
CA GLY A 232 -5.32 6.73 -6.82
C GLY A 232 -6.63 6.52 -7.57
N LYS A 233 -6.68 7.05 -8.79
CA LYS A 233 -7.76 6.80 -9.77
C LYS A 233 -7.14 6.53 -11.15
N ASN A 234 -6.35 5.48 -11.20
CA ASN A 234 -5.52 5.16 -12.35
C ASN A 234 -6.35 4.73 -13.55
N ALA A 235 -5.81 5.00 -14.73
CA ALA A 235 -6.44 4.59 -15.96
C ALA A 235 -5.45 3.92 -16.91
N GLN A 236 -5.96 2.98 -17.68
CA GLN A 236 -5.30 2.44 -18.87
C GLN A 236 -6.03 2.99 -20.09
N ILE A 237 -5.29 3.56 -21.03
CA ILE A 237 -5.80 4.03 -22.32
C ILE A 237 -5.55 2.93 -23.37
N VAL A 238 -6.57 2.58 -24.14
CA VAL A 238 -6.46 1.63 -25.25
C VAL A 238 -6.98 2.30 -26.51
N MET A 239 -6.06 2.60 -27.44
CA MET A 239 -6.38 3.24 -28.72
C MET A 239 -6.64 2.19 -29.81
N GLU A 240 -7.09 2.64 -30.97
CA GLU A 240 -7.50 1.79 -32.11
C GLU A 240 -6.36 0.94 -32.69
N ASP A 241 -5.12 1.36 -32.52
CA ASP A 241 -3.91 0.70 -33.01
C ASP A 241 -3.21 -0.17 -31.96
N ALA A 242 -3.82 -0.33 -30.76
CA ALA A 242 -3.24 -1.10 -29.66
C ALA A 242 -3.23 -2.61 -29.95
N ASP A 243 -2.24 -3.32 -29.40
CA ASP A 243 -2.30 -4.78 -29.24
C ASP A 243 -3.34 -5.12 -28.16
N LEU A 244 -4.53 -5.56 -28.61
CA LEU A 244 -5.67 -5.79 -27.73
C LEU A 244 -5.45 -6.94 -26.73
N GLU A 245 -4.70 -7.98 -27.10
CA GLU A 245 -4.41 -9.09 -26.15
C GLU A 245 -3.47 -8.64 -25.03
N LEU A 246 -2.42 -7.93 -25.37
CA LEU A 246 -1.50 -7.34 -24.38
C LEU A 246 -2.24 -6.32 -23.49
N ALA A 247 -3.06 -5.46 -24.09
CA ALA A 247 -3.86 -4.49 -23.35
C ALA A 247 -4.87 -5.17 -22.40
N LEU A 248 -5.47 -6.30 -22.85
CA LEU A 248 -6.40 -7.09 -22.05
C LEU A 248 -5.71 -7.71 -20.83
N ASP A 249 -4.53 -8.31 -21.00
CA ASP A 249 -3.77 -8.89 -19.90
C ASP A 249 -3.43 -7.82 -18.84
N GLY A 250 -2.99 -6.64 -19.31
CA GLY A 250 -2.74 -5.49 -18.44
C GLY A 250 -4.00 -5.00 -17.72
N ALA A 251 -5.14 -4.93 -18.43
CA ALA A 251 -6.41 -4.47 -17.87
C ALA A 251 -6.94 -5.42 -16.80
N VAL A 252 -6.93 -6.72 -17.05
CA VAL A 252 -7.42 -7.74 -16.09
C VAL A 252 -6.55 -7.75 -14.84
N TRP A 253 -5.22 -7.81 -15.00
CA TRP A 253 -4.32 -7.78 -13.86
C TRP A 253 -4.38 -6.43 -13.12
N GLY A 254 -4.41 -5.33 -13.87
CA GLY A 254 -4.49 -3.98 -13.31
C GLY A 254 -5.76 -3.75 -12.49
N ALA A 255 -6.92 -4.20 -12.98
CA ALA A 255 -8.21 -3.99 -12.33
C ALA A 255 -8.48 -4.96 -11.17
N PHE A 256 -8.10 -6.23 -11.32
CA PHE A 256 -8.54 -7.29 -10.41
C PHE A 256 -7.43 -7.89 -9.55
N GLY A 257 -6.16 -7.69 -9.87
CA GLY A 257 -5.04 -8.08 -9.00
C GLY A 257 -5.19 -7.49 -7.62
N THR A 258 -4.89 -8.26 -6.58
CA THR A 258 -5.12 -7.94 -5.16
C THR A 258 -6.60 -7.53 -4.89
N THR A 259 -7.53 -8.07 -5.69
CA THR A 259 -8.97 -7.75 -5.62
C THR A 259 -9.24 -6.25 -5.82
N GLY A 260 -8.43 -5.58 -6.68
CA GLY A 260 -8.50 -4.13 -6.91
C GLY A 260 -8.10 -3.27 -5.71
N GLN A 261 -7.57 -3.86 -4.63
CA GLN A 261 -7.19 -3.19 -3.38
C GLN A 261 -5.76 -2.63 -3.44
N ARG A 262 -5.42 -1.97 -4.55
CA ARG A 262 -4.13 -1.30 -4.75
C ARG A 262 -4.34 0.17 -5.09
N CYS A 263 -3.50 1.04 -4.55
CA CYS A 263 -3.48 2.46 -4.91
C CYS A 263 -3.16 2.68 -6.40
N THR A 264 -2.46 1.71 -7.03
CA THR A 264 -2.12 1.68 -8.45
C THR A 264 -3.06 0.80 -9.30
N ALA A 265 -4.22 0.34 -8.75
CA ALA A 265 -5.16 -0.48 -9.52
C ALA A 265 -5.77 0.28 -10.70
N THR A 266 -5.87 -0.37 -11.86
CA THR A 266 -6.58 0.18 -13.02
C THR A 266 -8.08 0.24 -12.73
N SER A 267 -8.56 1.40 -12.35
CA SER A 267 -9.97 1.62 -11.99
C SER A 267 -10.79 2.22 -13.14
N ARG A 268 -10.10 2.74 -14.17
CA ARG A 268 -10.70 3.29 -15.40
C ARG A 268 -10.02 2.65 -16.62
N LEU A 269 -10.82 2.18 -17.58
CA LEU A 269 -10.37 1.82 -18.94
C LEU A 269 -10.93 2.85 -19.89
N ILE A 270 -10.05 3.66 -20.49
CA ILE A 270 -10.39 4.69 -21.45
C ILE A 270 -10.18 4.09 -22.84
N LEU A 271 -11.28 3.81 -23.55
CA LEU A 271 -11.29 3.00 -24.75
C LEU A 271 -11.68 3.85 -25.96
N HIS A 272 -10.87 3.80 -27.03
CA HIS A 272 -11.25 4.39 -28.30
C HIS A 272 -12.53 3.70 -28.84
N ARG A 273 -13.48 4.48 -29.33
CA ARG A 273 -14.79 4.00 -29.78
C ARG A 273 -14.72 2.85 -30.80
N ASP A 274 -13.72 2.87 -31.68
CA ASP A 274 -13.60 1.88 -32.77
C ASP A 274 -13.23 0.48 -32.28
N ILE A 275 -12.65 0.37 -31.08
CA ILE A 275 -12.27 -0.91 -30.47
C ILE A 275 -13.10 -1.25 -29.24
N LYS A 276 -13.89 -0.33 -28.72
CA LYS A 276 -14.59 -0.47 -27.43
C LYS A 276 -15.45 -1.72 -27.37
N GLU A 277 -16.28 -1.98 -28.38
CA GLU A 277 -17.17 -3.15 -28.38
C GLU A 277 -16.38 -4.46 -28.34
N LYS A 278 -15.37 -4.57 -29.20
CA LYS A 278 -14.49 -5.75 -29.27
C LYS A 278 -13.74 -5.95 -27.96
N PHE A 279 -13.10 -4.91 -27.45
CA PHE A 279 -12.33 -4.99 -26.19
C PHE A 279 -13.22 -5.31 -24.99
N THR A 280 -14.42 -4.72 -24.92
CA THR A 280 -15.39 -5.00 -23.86
C THR A 280 -15.81 -6.47 -23.87
N THR A 281 -16.03 -7.06 -25.04
CA THR A 281 -16.36 -8.48 -25.19
C THR A 281 -15.21 -9.36 -24.69
N MET A 282 -13.97 -9.08 -25.11
CA MET A 282 -12.78 -9.80 -24.66
C MET A 282 -12.60 -9.71 -23.13
N LEU A 283 -12.77 -8.50 -22.57
CA LEU A 283 -12.67 -8.26 -21.14
C LEU A 283 -13.76 -9.01 -20.35
N TYR A 284 -15.00 -9.00 -20.83
CA TYR A 284 -16.11 -9.76 -20.24
C TYR A 284 -15.79 -11.27 -20.20
N GLU A 285 -15.37 -11.83 -21.34
CA GLU A 285 -15.05 -13.26 -21.43
C GLU A 285 -13.87 -13.66 -20.53
N ARG A 286 -12.87 -12.81 -20.40
CA ARG A 286 -11.73 -13.06 -19.52
C ARG A 286 -12.15 -12.96 -18.06
N THR A 287 -12.91 -11.93 -17.70
CA THR A 287 -13.37 -11.67 -16.32
C THR A 287 -14.32 -12.77 -15.84
N SER A 288 -15.20 -13.29 -16.71
CA SER A 288 -16.15 -14.36 -16.36
C SER A 288 -15.49 -15.69 -15.98
N LYS A 289 -14.21 -15.88 -16.33
CA LYS A 289 -13.44 -17.09 -16.02
C LYS A 289 -12.63 -16.98 -14.73
N LEU A 290 -12.56 -15.79 -14.11
CA LEU A 290 -11.80 -15.56 -12.89
C LEU A 290 -12.48 -16.27 -11.70
N ARG A 291 -11.70 -17.03 -10.95
CA ARG A 291 -12.15 -17.82 -9.81
C ARG A 291 -11.92 -17.10 -8.51
N LEU A 292 -12.99 -16.86 -7.77
CA LEU A 292 -12.95 -16.34 -6.42
C LEU A 292 -12.65 -17.47 -5.42
N GLY A 293 -11.77 -17.20 -4.46
CA GLY A 293 -11.42 -18.18 -3.44
C GLY A 293 -10.47 -17.65 -2.37
N ALA A 294 -10.11 -18.50 -1.42
CA ALA A 294 -9.09 -18.18 -0.43
C ALA A 294 -7.71 -18.03 -1.11
N GLY A 295 -6.94 -17.02 -0.72
CA GLY A 295 -5.67 -16.69 -1.39
C GLY A 295 -4.61 -17.78 -1.33
N ASN A 296 -4.70 -18.70 -0.39
CA ASN A 296 -3.81 -19.86 -0.27
C ASN A 296 -4.25 -21.09 -1.10
N ASP A 297 -5.42 -21.02 -1.76
CA ASP A 297 -5.82 -22.02 -2.74
C ASP A 297 -5.14 -21.71 -4.08
N THR A 298 -4.46 -22.71 -4.66
CA THR A 298 -3.71 -22.58 -5.91
C THR A 298 -4.57 -22.25 -7.12
N ASP A 299 -5.87 -22.56 -7.02
CA ASP A 299 -6.84 -22.31 -8.08
C ASP A 299 -7.53 -20.94 -7.99
N THR A 300 -7.20 -20.15 -6.98
CA THR A 300 -7.78 -18.82 -6.79
C THR A 300 -7.08 -17.78 -7.67
N ASP A 301 -7.88 -17.06 -8.46
CA ASP A 301 -7.43 -15.91 -9.25
C ASP A 301 -7.65 -14.59 -8.49
N ILE A 302 -8.76 -14.50 -7.71
CA ILE A 302 -9.13 -13.30 -6.94
C ILE A 302 -9.46 -13.70 -5.51
N GLY A 303 -8.77 -13.07 -4.55
CA GLY A 303 -9.02 -13.24 -3.12
C GLY A 303 -10.20 -12.42 -2.59
N PRO A 304 -10.42 -12.43 -1.25
CA PRO A 304 -11.46 -11.63 -0.62
C PRO A 304 -11.10 -10.13 -0.53
N ILE A 305 -12.09 -9.32 -0.21
CA ILE A 305 -11.92 -7.97 0.34
C ILE A 305 -11.43 -8.11 1.79
N ILE A 306 -10.62 -7.19 2.25
CA ILE A 306 -9.94 -7.27 3.56
C ILE A 306 -10.89 -7.40 4.76
N ASN A 307 -11.98 -6.66 4.78
CA ASN A 307 -12.92 -6.61 5.90
C ASN A 307 -14.32 -6.16 5.47
N GLU A 308 -15.26 -6.22 6.40
CA GLU A 308 -16.65 -5.86 6.15
C GLU A 308 -16.84 -4.39 5.79
N LYS A 309 -16.10 -3.49 6.43
CA LYS A 309 -16.17 -2.04 6.15
C LYS A 309 -15.82 -1.77 4.68
N GLN A 310 -14.75 -2.38 4.19
CA GLN A 310 -14.33 -2.23 2.79
C GLN A 310 -15.31 -2.91 1.83
N LEU A 311 -15.85 -4.07 2.18
CA LEU A 311 -16.88 -4.75 1.40
C LEU A 311 -18.13 -3.87 1.21
N GLN A 312 -18.60 -3.26 2.30
CA GLN A 312 -19.74 -2.33 2.26
C GLN A 312 -19.43 -1.07 1.45
N GLN A 313 -18.19 -0.56 1.55
CA GLN A 313 -17.76 0.58 0.75
C GLN A 313 -17.82 0.27 -0.76
N VAL A 314 -17.30 -0.88 -1.18
CA VAL A 314 -17.37 -1.32 -2.59
C VAL A 314 -18.84 -1.45 -3.03
N SER A 315 -19.68 -2.11 -2.23
CA SER A 315 -21.11 -2.28 -2.52
C SER A 315 -21.83 -0.94 -2.70
N LYS A 316 -21.56 0.04 -1.81
CA LYS A 316 -22.13 1.39 -1.90
C LYS A 316 -21.79 2.09 -3.22
N TYR A 317 -20.57 1.91 -3.74
CA TYR A 317 -20.19 2.51 -5.03
C TYR A 317 -20.93 1.87 -6.21
N LEU A 318 -21.35 0.61 -6.10
CA LEU A 318 -22.19 -0.02 -7.12
C LEU A 318 -23.61 0.55 -7.12
N ASP A 319 -24.15 0.89 -5.96
CA ASP A 319 -25.45 1.57 -5.88
C ASP A 319 -25.35 2.98 -6.48
N ILE A 320 -24.31 3.73 -6.16
CA ILE A 320 -24.02 5.03 -6.76
C ILE A 320 -23.88 4.92 -8.29
N ALA A 321 -23.16 3.92 -8.79
CA ALA A 321 -23.00 3.70 -10.23
C ALA A 321 -24.35 3.49 -10.94
N ARG A 322 -25.22 2.68 -10.35
CA ARG A 322 -26.57 2.42 -10.87
C ARG A 322 -27.45 3.68 -10.86
N GLU A 323 -27.40 4.45 -9.76
CA GLU A 323 -28.13 5.72 -9.63
C GLU A 323 -27.66 6.76 -10.66
N GLU A 324 -26.36 6.82 -10.96
CA GLU A 324 -25.77 7.71 -11.98
C GLU A 324 -25.98 7.21 -13.42
N GLY A 325 -26.52 6.01 -13.62
CA GLY A 325 -26.87 5.47 -14.95
C GLY A 325 -25.79 4.58 -15.58
N ALA A 326 -24.74 4.21 -14.84
CA ALA A 326 -23.79 3.22 -15.31
C ALA A 326 -24.44 1.82 -15.43
N LYS A 327 -24.00 1.05 -16.42
CA LYS A 327 -24.48 -0.30 -16.66
C LYS A 327 -23.50 -1.34 -16.13
N VAL A 328 -23.94 -2.17 -15.21
CA VAL A 328 -23.16 -3.35 -14.78
C VAL A 328 -23.22 -4.41 -15.87
N LEU A 329 -22.06 -4.77 -16.43
CA LEU A 329 -21.96 -5.82 -17.46
C LEU A 329 -21.77 -7.21 -16.84
N ILE A 330 -20.97 -7.30 -15.76
CA ILE A 330 -20.70 -8.52 -15.00
C ILE A 330 -20.44 -8.15 -13.55
N GLY A 331 -20.72 -9.05 -12.62
CA GLY A 331 -20.50 -8.84 -11.19
C GLY A 331 -21.48 -7.88 -10.54
N GLY A 332 -20.98 -6.99 -9.70
CA GLY A 332 -21.77 -5.95 -9.02
C GLY A 332 -22.46 -6.42 -7.75
N GLU A 333 -22.05 -7.57 -7.20
CA GLU A 333 -22.70 -8.21 -6.05
C GLU A 333 -21.66 -8.87 -5.12
N ILE A 334 -22.04 -8.99 -3.84
CA ILE A 334 -21.31 -9.80 -2.87
C ILE A 334 -21.45 -11.27 -3.26
N ALA A 335 -20.32 -11.98 -3.34
CA ALA A 335 -20.30 -13.41 -3.63
C ALA A 335 -20.47 -14.18 -2.32
N SER A 336 -21.62 -14.87 -2.16
CA SER A 336 -21.99 -15.57 -0.93
C SER A 336 -22.39 -17.04 -1.13
N GLU A 337 -22.02 -17.63 -2.27
CA GLU A 337 -22.34 -19.02 -2.58
C GLU A 337 -21.25 -19.99 -2.08
N GLY A 338 -21.64 -21.19 -1.70
CA GLY A 338 -20.71 -22.24 -1.30
C GLY A 338 -19.81 -21.84 -0.13
N SER A 339 -18.51 -22.00 -0.32
CA SER A 339 -17.48 -21.62 0.67
C SER A 339 -17.30 -20.12 0.81
N LEU A 340 -17.69 -19.32 -0.21
CA LEU A 340 -17.51 -17.87 -0.22
C LEU A 340 -18.37 -17.15 0.84
N LYS A 341 -19.46 -17.76 1.31
CA LYS A 341 -20.34 -17.21 2.36
C LYS A 341 -19.63 -16.88 3.69
N ASN A 342 -18.51 -17.55 3.94
CA ASN A 342 -17.77 -17.38 5.19
C ASN A 342 -16.77 -16.21 5.12
N GLY A 343 -16.49 -15.67 3.93
CA GLY A 343 -15.53 -14.58 3.71
C GLY A 343 -16.17 -13.27 3.25
N TYR A 344 -15.31 -12.31 2.91
CA TYR A 344 -15.69 -11.01 2.37
C TYR A 344 -15.44 -10.97 0.86
N PHE A 345 -16.17 -11.75 0.10
CA PHE A 345 -15.98 -11.85 -1.35
C PHE A 345 -16.91 -10.93 -2.13
N PHE A 346 -16.33 -10.27 -3.13
CA PHE A 346 -17.06 -9.43 -4.07
C PHE A 346 -16.74 -9.86 -5.51
N GLN A 347 -17.75 -9.95 -6.36
CA GLN A 347 -17.57 -10.36 -7.75
C GLN A 347 -16.76 -9.31 -8.52
N PRO A 348 -15.80 -9.72 -9.39
CA PRO A 348 -15.12 -8.81 -10.29
C PRO A 348 -16.15 -8.14 -11.19
N THR A 349 -16.08 -6.81 -11.26
CA THR A 349 -17.17 -5.98 -11.80
C THR A 349 -16.69 -5.07 -12.91
N ILE A 350 -17.43 -5.07 -14.02
CA ILE A 350 -17.23 -4.17 -15.15
C ILE A 350 -18.43 -3.24 -15.25
N LEU A 351 -18.18 -1.93 -15.21
CA LEU A 351 -19.15 -0.87 -15.40
C LEU A 351 -18.99 -0.27 -16.80
N ASP A 352 -20.03 -0.32 -17.60
CA ASP A 352 -20.14 0.34 -18.92
C ASP A 352 -21.00 1.61 -18.83
N ARG A 353 -20.99 2.42 -19.89
CA ARG A 353 -21.69 3.70 -20.00
C ARG A 353 -21.29 4.70 -18.89
N VAL A 354 -20.05 4.60 -18.42
CA VAL A 354 -19.54 5.53 -17.43
C VAL A 354 -19.08 6.81 -18.12
N THR A 355 -19.55 7.96 -17.63
CA THR A 355 -19.09 9.27 -18.07
C THR A 355 -18.01 9.81 -17.13
N PRO A 356 -17.13 10.72 -17.58
CA PRO A 356 -16.01 11.22 -16.76
C PRO A 356 -16.41 11.95 -15.47
N ASP A 357 -17.64 12.45 -15.41
CA ASP A 357 -18.19 13.20 -14.25
C ASP A 357 -18.85 12.31 -13.19
N MET A 358 -19.13 11.05 -13.50
CA MET A 358 -19.66 10.08 -12.52
C MET A 358 -18.69 9.86 -11.37
N ARG A 359 -19.20 9.68 -10.16
CA ARG A 359 -18.39 9.43 -8.96
C ARG A 359 -17.52 8.18 -9.11
N VAL A 360 -18.04 7.13 -9.75
CA VAL A 360 -17.28 5.91 -10.02
C VAL A 360 -16.13 6.09 -11.02
N ALA A 361 -16.10 7.18 -11.77
CA ALA A 361 -14.98 7.59 -12.62
C ALA A 361 -13.98 8.50 -11.89
N ARG A 362 -14.38 9.17 -10.82
CA ARG A 362 -13.61 10.21 -10.13
C ARG A 362 -13.09 9.78 -8.76
N GLU A 363 -13.83 8.96 -8.02
CA GLU A 363 -13.52 8.58 -6.64
C GLU A 363 -12.89 7.18 -6.55
N GLU A 364 -12.00 6.97 -5.61
CA GLU A 364 -11.35 5.68 -5.37
C GLU A 364 -12.32 4.69 -4.71
N ILE A 365 -12.57 3.55 -5.35
CA ILE A 365 -13.43 2.48 -4.84
C ILE A 365 -12.66 1.50 -3.96
N PHE A 366 -11.41 1.20 -4.34
CA PHE A 366 -10.50 0.27 -3.68
C PHE A 366 -11.06 -1.16 -3.58
N GLY A 367 -11.53 -1.67 -4.71
CA GLY A 367 -12.15 -3.00 -4.86
C GLY A 367 -12.16 -3.45 -6.32
N PRO A 368 -12.66 -4.65 -6.63
CA PRO A 368 -12.56 -5.27 -7.95
C PRO A 368 -13.59 -4.68 -8.94
N VAL A 369 -13.51 -3.38 -9.18
CA VAL A 369 -14.45 -2.63 -10.01
C VAL A 369 -13.69 -1.79 -11.03
N VAL A 370 -13.97 -1.97 -12.31
CA VAL A 370 -13.40 -1.19 -13.40
C VAL A 370 -14.50 -0.49 -14.21
N ALA A 371 -14.27 0.79 -14.52
CA ALA A 371 -15.19 1.63 -15.28
C ALA A 371 -14.68 1.81 -16.72
N LEU A 372 -15.56 1.56 -17.71
CA LEU A 372 -15.29 1.76 -19.13
C LEU A 372 -15.75 3.15 -19.56
N ILE A 373 -14.81 3.94 -20.07
CA ILE A 373 -15.06 5.30 -20.59
C ILE A 373 -14.72 5.30 -22.09
N GLU A 374 -15.65 5.77 -22.92
CA GLU A 374 -15.44 5.86 -24.36
C GLU A 374 -14.86 7.21 -24.75
N VAL A 375 -13.94 7.19 -25.72
CA VAL A 375 -13.33 8.39 -26.30
C VAL A 375 -13.26 8.29 -27.82
N SER A 376 -13.14 9.44 -28.48
CA SER A 376 -13.05 9.55 -29.94
C SER A 376 -11.65 9.92 -30.44
N SER A 377 -10.74 10.31 -29.54
CA SER A 377 -9.37 10.68 -29.89
C SER A 377 -8.41 10.49 -28.72
N PHE A 378 -7.13 10.49 -29.02
CA PHE A 378 -6.06 10.41 -28.03
C PHE A 378 -6.03 11.64 -27.11
N GLU A 379 -6.28 12.83 -27.69
CA GLU A 379 -6.32 14.09 -26.92
C GLU A 379 -7.45 14.08 -25.88
N GLU A 380 -8.60 13.54 -26.24
CA GLU A 380 -9.72 13.35 -25.30
C GLU A 380 -9.35 12.36 -24.21
N ALA A 381 -8.71 11.24 -24.55
CA ALA A 381 -8.25 10.25 -23.58
C ALA A 381 -7.28 10.86 -22.55
N ILE A 382 -6.32 11.64 -23.01
CA ILE A 382 -5.36 12.33 -22.15
C ILE A 382 -6.04 13.39 -21.28
N ALA A 383 -7.02 14.12 -21.83
CA ALA A 383 -7.78 15.10 -21.06
C ALA A 383 -8.55 14.44 -19.90
N ILE A 384 -9.24 13.32 -20.17
CA ILE A 384 -9.97 12.56 -19.14
C ILE A 384 -9.02 11.93 -18.12
N LEU A 385 -7.86 11.39 -18.59
CA LEU A 385 -6.86 10.83 -17.69
C LEU A 385 -6.41 11.86 -16.65
N ASN A 386 -6.12 13.08 -17.09
CA ASN A 386 -5.57 14.16 -16.28
C ASN A 386 -6.64 14.91 -15.46
N ASP A 387 -7.92 14.78 -15.78
CA ASP A 387 -9.01 15.37 -14.99
C ASP A 387 -9.28 14.53 -13.73
N SER A 388 -8.33 14.58 -12.81
CA SER A 388 -8.33 13.80 -11.57
C SER A 388 -7.68 14.57 -10.43
N ASN A 389 -8.17 14.37 -9.20
CA ASN A 389 -7.56 14.89 -7.99
C ASN A 389 -6.39 14.01 -7.48
N TYR A 390 -6.10 12.92 -8.18
CA TYR A 390 -5.05 11.98 -7.84
C TYR A 390 -3.88 12.09 -8.81
N GLY A 391 -2.71 11.60 -8.41
CA GLY A 391 -1.50 11.63 -9.23
C GLY A 391 -0.66 10.36 -9.16
N LEU A 392 -1.07 9.39 -8.35
CA LEU A 392 -0.42 8.09 -8.28
C LEU A 392 -0.87 7.19 -9.42
N SER A 393 0.07 6.50 -10.05
CA SER A 393 -0.22 5.48 -11.06
C SER A 393 0.87 4.38 -11.07
#